data_df7d7ce2aa3ddf83e6c4b5d493dcdeee
#
_entry.id   df7d7ce2aa3ddf83e6c4b5d493dcdeee
#
_cell.length_a   1.000
_cell.length_b   1.000
_cell.length_c   1.000
_cell.angle_alpha   90.00
_cell.angle_beta   90.00
_cell.angle_gamma   90.00
#
_symmetry.space_group_name_H-M   'P 1'
#
loop_
_entity.id
_entity.type
_entity.pdbx_description
1 polymer ?
#
loop_
_entity_poly.entity_id
_entity_poly.type
_entity_poly.pdbx_seq_one_letter_code
_entity_poly.pdbx_strand_id
1 'polypeptide(L)'
;MLKKPEVINAIECAGCNVPKGWGHEIVFVNNELYCGKLLVFKTNAKFSMHYHLIKDETWYVESGKFLYRWIDTSNAEVNEVILKVGDTVRQLPGQPHQLECLEEGTIFEVSTQHFDHDSYRVWRGDSQK
;
A
#
# COMPACT_ATOMS: atom_id res chain seq x y z
N MET A 1 4.94 23.02 -26.36
CA MET A 1 5.13 23.91 -25.18
C MET A 1 4.79 23.15 -23.91
N LEU A 2 5.67 23.22 -22.93
CA LEU A 2 5.43 22.59 -21.65
C LEU A 2 4.44 23.44 -20.82
N LYS A 3 3.58 22.76 -20.07
CA LYS A 3 2.69 23.44 -19.14
C LYS A 3 3.47 23.90 -17.91
N LYS A 4 2.99 24.95 -17.28
CA LYS A 4 3.51 25.40 -15.99
C LYS A 4 3.27 24.28 -14.96
N PRO A 5 4.28 23.94 -14.13
CA PRO A 5 4.06 22.97 -13.07
C PRO A 5 2.94 23.39 -12.13
N GLU A 6 2.13 22.42 -11.72
CA GLU A 6 1.09 22.61 -10.73
C GLU A 6 1.58 22.13 -9.37
N VAL A 7 1.41 22.96 -8.34
CA VAL A 7 1.77 22.61 -6.96
C VAL A 7 0.51 22.27 -6.19
N ILE A 8 0.46 21.05 -5.63
CA ILE A 8 -0.65 20.58 -4.83
C ILE A 8 -0.14 20.18 -3.45
N ASN A 9 -0.88 20.56 -2.41
CA ASN A 9 -0.63 20.04 -1.06
C ASN A 9 -1.53 18.82 -0.86
N ALA A 10 -0.94 17.62 -0.87
CA ALA A 10 -1.69 16.38 -0.79
C ALA A 10 -2.38 16.17 0.55
N ILE A 11 -1.88 16.80 1.63
CA ILE A 11 -2.51 16.72 2.96
C ILE A 11 -3.81 17.53 2.97
N GLU A 12 -3.84 18.67 2.31
CA GLU A 12 -5.00 19.56 2.25
C GLU A 12 -5.98 19.20 1.13
N CYS A 13 -5.52 18.42 0.14
CA CYS A 13 -6.32 18.02 -1.00
C CYS A 13 -7.42 17.04 -0.57
N ALA A 14 -8.68 17.43 -0.72
CA ALA A 14 -9.82 16.63 -0.27
C ALA A 14 -9.90 15.24 -0.93
N GLY A 15 -9.54 15.15 -2.22
CA GLY A 15 -9.56 13.87 -2.95
C GLY A 15 -8.32 13.02 -2.78
N CYS A 16 -7.29 13.55 -2.13
CA CYS A 16 -6.02 12.84 -1.95
C CYS A 16 -6.02 11.95 -0.71
N ASN A 17 -6.83 12.26 0.28
CA ASN A 17 -6.92 11.51 1.54
C ASN A 17 -8.06 10.51 1.46
N VAL A 18 -7.74 9.22 1.55
CA VAL A 18 -8.69 8.11 1.44
C VAL A 18 -8.77 7.37 2.77
N PRO A 19 -9.87 7.52 3.53
CA PRO A 19 -10.04 6.78 4.79
C PRO A 19 -10.12 5.28 4.56
N LYS A 20 -9.51 4.51 5.46
CA LYS A 20 -9.52 3.05 5.46
C LYS A 20 -9.80 2.55 6.87
N GLY A 21 -10.27 1.29 6.98
CA GLY A 21 -10.46 0.66 8.28
C GLY A 21 -9.17 0.51 9.10
N TRP A 22 -8.03 0.46 8.42
CA TRP A 22 -6.71 0.32 9.05
C TRP A 22 -5.98 1.65 9.27
N GLY A 23 -6.54 2.76 8.80
CA GLY A 23 -5.92 4.09 8.85
C GLY A 23 -6.36 4.93 7.68
N HIS A 24 -5.42 5.43 6.89
CA HIS A 24 -5.76 6.17 5.68
C HIS A 24 -4.61 6.16 4.67
N GLU A 25 -4.94 6.44 3.42
CA GLU A 25 -3.96 6.65 2.35
C GLU A 25 -3.92 8.13 2.00
N ILE A 26 -2.73 8.64 1.75
CA ILE A 26 -2.53 9.93 1.10
C ILE A 26 -2.01 9.63 -0.30
N VAL A 27 -2.86 9.79 -1.31
CA VAL A 27 -2.49 9.55 -2.70
C VAL A 27 -1.99 10.88 -3.27
N PHE A 28 -0.67 11.04 -3.33
CA PHE A 28 -0.10 12.31 -3.78
C PHE A 28 0.12 12.37 -5.30
N VAL A 29 0.09 11.23 -5.98
CA VAL A 29 0.12 11.14 -7.45
C VAL A 29 -0.44 9.81 -7.91
N ASN A 30 -1.20 9.84 -9.00
CA ASN A 30 -1.61 8.63 -9.71
C ASN A 30 -1.88 9.04 -11.16
N ASN A 31 -1.05 8.59 -12.06
CA ASN A 31 -1.18 8.89 -13.50
C ASN A 31 -0.84 7.64 -14.32
N GLU A 32 -0.79 7.79 -15.64
CA GLU A 32 -0.56 6.66 -16.56
C GLU A 32 0.84 6.05 -16.46
N LEU A 33 1.77 6.71 -15.77
CA LEU A 33 3.16 6.26 -15.65
C LEU A 33 3.49 5.73 -14.26
N TYR A 34 2.95 6.34 -13.20
CA TYR A 34 3.29 5.98 -11.82
C TYR A 34 2.23 6.43 -10.83
N CYS A 35 2.30 5.84 -9.63
CA CYS A 35 1.48 6.20 -8.49
C CYS A 35 2.36 6.31 -7.25
N GLY A 36 2.08 7.28 -6.39
CA GLY A 36 2.73 7.45 -5.11
C GLY A 36 1.71 7.64 -4.00
N LYS A 37 1.90 6.92 -2.89
CA LYS A 37 1.01 6.96 -1.74
C LYS A 37 1.81 6.94 -0.44
N LEU A 38 1.22 7.53 0.59
CA LEU A 38 1.58 7.25 1.97
C LEU A 38 0.47 6.41 2.57
N LEU A 39 0.82 5.27 3.15
CA LEU A 39 -0.10 4.39 3.86
C LEU A 39 0.12 4.62 5.34
N VAL A 40 -0.83 5.28 6.00
CA VAL A 40 -0.72 5.66 7.42
C VAL A 40 -1.56 4.70 8.25
N PHE A 41 -0.90 3.90 9.09
CA PHE A 41 -1.52 2.81 9.82
C PHE A 41 -1.74 3.12 11.29
N LYS A 42 -2.85 2.62 11.83
CA LYS A 42 -3.08 2.53 13.27
C LYS A 42 -2.45 1.25 13.81
N THR A 43 -2.00 1.27 15.06
CA THR A 43 -1.47 0.08 15.73
C THR A 43 -2.51 -1.05 15.72
N ASN A 44 -2.05 -2.28 15.48
CA ASN A 44 -2.84 -3.51 15.39
C ASN A 44 -3.81 -3.58 14.21
N ALA A 45 -3.78 -2.61 13.31
CA ALA A 45 -4.63 -2.59 12.12
C ALA A 45 -3.96 -3.32 10.96
N LYS A 46 -4.77 -3.87 10.06
CA LYS A 46 -4.28 -4.56 8.87
C LYS A 46 -5.24 -4.39 7.70
N PHE A 47 -4.70 -4.34 6.49
CA PHE A 47 -5.53 -4.45 5.30
C PHE A 47 -5.71 -5.93 4.90
N SER A 48 -6.54 -6.17 3.89
CA SER A 48 -6.82 -7.53 3.42
C SER A 48 -5.59 -8.18 2.81
N MET A 49 -5.54 -9.51 2.85
CA MET A 49 -4.65 -10.26 1.96
C MET A 49 -5.23 -10.14 0.56
N HIS A 50 -4.50 -9.50 -0.34
CA HIS A 50 -4.97 -9.27 -1.71
C HIS A 50 -3.82 -9.21 -2.70
N TYR A 51 -4.14 -9.24 -3.98
CA TYR A 51 -3.16 -9.09 -5.05
C TYR A 51 -3.70 -8.19 -6.15
N HIS A 52 -2.79 -7.67 -6.95
CA HIS A 52 -3.08 -6.89 -8.15
C HIS A 52 -2.58 -7.66 -9.36
N LEU A 53 -3.27 -7.58 -10.48
CA LEU A 53 -2.83 -8.23 -11.72
C LEU A 53 -2.00 -7.29 -12.59
N ILE A 54 -2.22 -5.98 -12.47
CA ILE A 54 -1.57 -4.95 -13.29
C ILE A 54 -0.48 -4.24 -12.49
N LYS A 55 -0.78 -3.85 -11.25
CA LYS A 55 0.09 -3.01 -10.44
C LYS A 55 1.34 -3.76 -9.99
N ASP A 56 2.49 -3.13 -10.23
CA ASP A 56 3.79 -3.46 -9.68
C ASP A 56 4.13 -2.38 -8.66
N GLU A 57 4.34 -2.76 -7.41
CA GLU A 57 4.54 -1.78 -6.34
C GLU A 57 5.71 -2.12 -5.45
N THR A 58 6.30 -1.08 -4.86
CA THR A 58 7.36 -1.22 -3.86
C THR A 58 7.01 -0.37 -2.66
N TRP A 59 7.21 -0.94 -1.46
CA TRP A 59 7.03 -0.26 -0.19
C TRP A 59 8.37 0.08 0.44
N TYR A 60 8.40 1.19 1.14
CA TYR A 60 9.49 1.62 1.99
C TYR A 60 8.91 1.96 3.35
N VAL A 61 9.47 1.39 4.42
CA VAL A 61 9.01 1.66 5.79
C VAL A 61 9.63 2.98 6.26
N GLU A 62 8.81 4.02 6.32
CA GLU A 62 9.24 5.35 6.75
C GLU A 62 9.24 5.46 8.27
N SER A 63 8.24 4.86 8.94
CA SER A 63 8.13 4.83 10.40
C SER A 63 7.32 3.62 10.84
N GLY A 64 7.47 3.23 12.11
CA GLY A 64 6.73 2.13 12.70
C GLY A 64 7.34 0.76 12.44
N LYS A 65 6.54 -0.28 12.69
CA LYS A 65 6.94 -1.68 12.52
C LYS A 65 5.75 -2.46 12.00
N PHE A 66 5.99 -3.37 11.06
CA PHE A 66 4.92 -4.07 10.34
C PHE A 66 5.22 -5.56 10.26
N LEU A 67 4.16 -6.38 10.35
CA LEU A 67 4.23 -7.78 9.98
C LEU A 67 3.77 -7.89 8.53
N TYR A 68 4.68 -8.29 7.66
CA TYR A 68 4.41 -8.50 6.24
C TYR A 68 4.14 -9.96 6.00
N ARG A 69 2.96 -10.27 5.44
CA ARG A 69 2.60 -11.60 4.99
C ARG A 69 2.50 -11.64 3.49
N TRP A 70 3.00 -12.71 2.91
CA TRP A 70 2.84 -12.96 1.48
C TRP A 70 2.61 -14.44 1.24
N ILE A 71 1.91 -14.77 0.16
CA ILE A 71 1.61 -16.15 -0.19
C ILE A 71 2.52 -16.56 -1.34
N ASP A 72 3.25 -17.66 -1.14
CA ASP A 72 4.00 -18.30 -2.20
C ASP A 72 3.01 -19.01 -3.12
N THR A 73 2.83 -18.50 -4.34
CA THR A 73 1.82 -19.02 -5.26
C THR A 73 2.19 -20.38 -5.85
N SER A 74 3.42 -20.86 -5.67
CA SER A 74 3.82 -22.19 -6.13
C SER A 74 3.34 -23.30 -5.20
N ASN A 75 3.12 -23.00 -3.90
CA ASN A 75 2.71 -24.01 -2.90
C ASN A 75 1.60 -23.52 -1.96
N ALA A 76 1.09 -22.31 -2.13
CA ALA A 76 0.06 -21.68 -1.32
C ALA A 76 0.45 -21.46 0.16
N GLU A 77 1.73 -21.52 0.49
CA GLU A 77 2.20 -21.26 1.85
C GLU A 77 2.20 -19.77 2.17
N VAL A 78 1.74 -19.42 3.37
CA VAL A 78 1.78 -18.08 3.91
C VAL A 78 3.13 -17.89 4.60
N ASN A 79 3.86 -16.87 4.17
CA ASN A 79 5.16 -16.49 4.75
C ASN A 79 5.02 -15.18 5.50
N GLU A 80 5.81 -15.00 6.55
CA GLU A 80 5.77 -13.81 7.37
C GLU A 80 7.19 -13.29 7.60
N VAL A 81 7.32 -11.96 7.59
CA VAL A 81 8.56 -11.27 7.97
C VAL A 81 8.20 -9.93 8.61
N ILE A 82 8.98 -9.54 9.61
CA ILE A 82 8.82 -8.23 10.26
C ILE A 82 9.63 -7.20 9.48
N LEU A 83 8.96 -6.13 9.07
CA LEU A 83 9.57 -4.97 8.42
C LEU A 83 9.79 -3.87 9.46
N LYS A 84 10.98 -3.27 9.42
CA LYS A 84 11.36 -2.14 10.28
C LYS A 84 11.74 -0.95 9.42
N VAL A 85 11.90 0.20 10.05
CA VAL A 85 12.29 1.45 9.36
C VAL A 85 13.51 1.22 8.46
N GLY A 86 13.37 1.65 7.20
CA GLY A 86 14.38 1.50 6.17
C GLY A 86 14.23 0.26 5.29
N ASP A 87 13.42 -0.71 5.71
CA ASP A 87 13.18 -1.89 4.89
C ASP A 87 12.34 -1.55 3.66
N THR A 88 12.61 -2.25 2.56
CA THR A 88 11.89 -2.10 1.31
C THR A 88 11.53 -3.46 0.76
N VAL A 89 10.36 -3.57 0.13
CA VAL A 89 9.89 -4.81 -0.47
C VAL A 89 9.01 -4.52 -1.68
N ARG A 90 9.20 -5.29 -2.75
CA ARG A 90 8.44 -5.18 -3.99
C ARG A 90 7.37 -6.26 -4.05
N GLN A 91 6.16 -5.85 -4.44
CA GLN A 91 5.06 -6.75 -4.78
C GLN A 91 4.93 -6.81 -6.29
N LEU A 92 5.27 -7.93 -6.88
CA LEU A 92 5.05 -8.16 -8.31
C LEU A 92 3.56 -8.35 -8.60
N PRO A 93 3.10 -8.07 -9.83
CA PRO A 93 1.75 -8.44 -10.23
C PRO A 93 1.47 -9.91 -9.94
N GLY A 94 0.30 -10.19 -9.38
CA GLY A 94 -0.11 -11.54 -8.99
C GLY A 94 0.36 -12.00 -7.62
N GLN A 95 1.21 -11.25 -6.93
CA GLN A 95 1.72 -11.62 -5.61
C GLN A 95 0.73 -11.21 -4.51
N PRO A 96 0.08 -12.20 -3.81
CA PRO A 96 -0.76 -11.86 -2.66
C PRO A 96 0.07 -11.34 -1.50
N HIS A 97 -0.42 -10.28 -0.86
CA HIS A 97 0.31 -9.59 0.20
C HIS A 97 -0.63 -8.94 1.21
N GLN A 98 -0.14 -8.79 2.44
CA GLN A 98 -0.86 -8.16 3.54
C GLN A 98 0.13 -7.51 4.50
N LEU A 99 -0.21 -6.33 5.01
CA LEU A 99 0.50 -5.70 6.12
C LEU A 99 -0.39 -5.64 7.35
N GLU A 100 0.21 -5.97 8.49
CA GLU A 100 -0.37 -5.73 9.81
C GLU A 100 0.55 -4.78 10.55
N CYS A 101 0.00 -3.70 11.10
CA CYS A 101 0.79 -2.71 11.82
C CYS A 101 1.01 -3.18 13.25
N LEU A 102 2.26 -3.38 13.63
CA LEU A 102 2.66 -3.75 15.00
C LEU A 102 2.92 -2.51 15.86
N GLU A 103 3.56 -1.52 15.27
CA GLU A 103 3.78 -0.19 15.87
C GLU A 103 3.35 0.85 14.85
N GLU A 104 2.51 1.78 15.28
CA GLU A 104 1.95 2.84 14.43
C GLU A 104 3.01 3.50 13.57
N GLY A 105 2.71 3.66 12.29
CA GLY A 105 3.67 4.22 11.35
C GLY A 105 3.15 4.35 9.94
N THR A 106 4.08 4.69 9.05
CA THR A 106 3.79 5.04 7.66
C THR A 106 4.66 4.23 6.69
N ILE A 107 4.01 3.70 5.67
CA ILE A 107 4.63 3.07 4.52
C ILE A 107 4.58 4.04 3.35
N PHE A 108 5.71 4.23 2.69
CA PHE A 108 5.79 4.97 1.44
C PHE A 108 5.66 3.97 0.29
N GLU A 109 4.63 4.14 -0.54
CA GLU A 109 4.39 3.25 -1.69
C GLU A 109 4.65 3.99 -2.99
N VAL A 110 5.46 3.38 -3.86
CA VAL A 110 5.58 3.76 -5.25
C VAL A 110 5.12 2.60 -6.12
N SER A 111 4.41 2.90 -7.19
CA SER A 111 3.88 1.84 -8.05
C SER A 111 3.65 2.33 -9.47
N THR A 112 3.29 1.40 -10.34
CA THR A 112 2.64 1.72 -11.61
C THR A 112 1.26 2.30 -11.33
N GLN A 113 0.54 2.74 -12.36
CA GLN A 113 -0.78 3.34 -12.22
C GLN A 113 -1.70 2.48 -11.36
N HIS A 114 -2.40 3.11 -10.43
CA HIS A 114 -3.41 2.46 -9.60
C HIS A 114 -4.78 2.51 -10.28
N PHE A 115 -5.45 1.35 -10.31
CA PHE A 115 -6.84 1.19 -10.73
C PHE A 115 -7.63 0.55 -9.59
N ASP A 116 -8.75 1.13 -9.20
CA ASP A 116 -9.57 0.61 -8.09
C ASP A 116 -10.07 -0.81 -8.34
N HIS A 117 -10.32 -1.17 -9.62
CA HIS A 117 -10.77 -2.52 -9.98
C HIS A 117 -9.66 -3.58 -9.96
N ASP A 118 -8.40 -3.16 -9.92
CA ASP A 118 -7.23 -4.06 -9.95
C ASP A 118 -6.85 -4.51 -8.54
N SER A 119 -7.81 -5.09 -7.84
CA SER A 119 -7.59 -5.63 -6.49
C SER A 119 -8.46 -6.86 -6.28
N TYR A 120 -7.84 -7.96 -5.92
CA TYR A 120 -8.49 -9.27 -5.75
C TYR A 120 -8.21 -9.78 -4.35
N ARG A 121 -9.27 -9.92 -3.55
CA ARG A 121 -9.15 -10.22 -2.12
C ARG A 121 -9.11 -11.71 -1.89
N VAL A 122 -8.11 -12.17 -1.12
CA VAL A 122 -7.97 -13.55 -0.68
C VAL A 122 -8.68 -13.74 0.65
N TRP A 123 -8.43 -12.85 1.63
CA TRP A 123 -9.20 -12.77 2.87
C TRP A 123 -9.29 -11.34 3.40
N ARG A 124 -10.24 -11.14 4.30
CA ARG A 124 -10.61 -9.80 4.78
C ARG A 124 -9.55 -9.16 5.67
N GLY A 125 -9.53 -7.83 5.68
CA GLY A 125 -8.82 -6.99 6.62
C GLY A 125 -9.78 -6.03 7.32
N ASP A 126 -9.25 -4.98 7.95
CA ASP A 126 -10.05 -4.07 8.77
C ASP A 126 -11.03 -3.20 7.98
N SER A 127 -10.76 -2.97 6.69
CA SER A 127 -11.70 -2.23 5.84
C SER A 127 -12.96 -3.02 5.49
N GLN A 128 -12.98 -4.34 5.73
CA GLN A 128 -14.11 -5.23 5.45
C GLN A 128 -14.91 -5.65 6.69
N LYS A 129 -14.62 -5.06 7.81
CA LYS A 129 -15.36 -5.31 9.06
C LYS A 129 -16.73 -4.65 9.03
#